data_217a9ffeee21f982c840199b958ac1a2
#
_entry.id   217a9ffeee21f982c840199b958ac1a2
#
_cell.length_a   1.000
_cell.length_b   1.000
_cell.length_c   1.000
_cell.angle_alpha   90.00
_cell.angle_beta   90.00
_cell.angle_gamma   90.00
#
_symmetry.space_group_name_H-M   'P 1'
#
loop_
_entity.id
_entity.type
_entity.pdbx_description
1 polymer ?
#
loop_
_entity_poly.entity_id
_entity_poly.type
_entity_poly.pdbx_seq_one_letter_code
_entity_poly.pdbx_strand_id
1 'polypeptide(L)'
;MKVAFITAVYGGYERNPHPFIPQTIESDFIYFTDNPNVDSNGWIIDTNPYHDTHKSSLDNGLYINSMHKTGRLKELNNRHTFNICKYYKQNFQNIPRLKDYDIIIWLDGSVEIIREDVAEYMVELCGKYQIASWHNELRGGMLFHEAFSSYLSRYHDSKYLNQWQPYQDIINQYHHYLQEGYDENYWEKFPRVEGRGRGDHFGVWLTCFVAFNNKSPQIKKFLDLWYLQTLKYSTQDQVSFPKVVQDTNIVPYTLPDEKFSGNEPHTECSMFIKHEHFLK
;
A
#
# COMPACT_ATOMS: atom_id res chain seq x y z
N MET A 1 -24.27 -0.41 -0.72
CA MET A 1 -22.91 0.10 -0.51
C MET A 1 -22.17 0.04 -1.83
N LYS A 2 -21.38 1.06 -2.14
CA LYS A 2 -20.57 1.11 -3.36
C LYS A 2 -19.12 0.72 -3.03
N VAL A 3 -18.56 -0.18 -3.80
CA VAL A 3 -17.18 -0.67 -3.65
C VAL A 3 -16.35 -0.28 -4.87
N ALA A 4 -15.12 0.17 -4.65
CA ALA A 4 -14.15 0.32 -5.73
C ALA A 4 -12.88 -0.46 -5.41
N PHE A 5 -12.45 -1.28 -6.37
CA PHE A 5 -11.09 -1.77 -6.47
C PHE A 5 -10.28 -0.75 -7.24
N ILE A 6 -9.18 -0.30 -6.67
CA ILE A 6 -8.33 0.72 -7.29
C ILE A 6 -6.89 0.25 -7.38
N THR A 7 -6.24 0.64 -8.45
CA THR A 7 -4.78 0.53 -8.62
C THR A 7 -4.25 1.75 -9.36
N ALA A 8 -2.95 2.00 -9.25
CA ALA A 8 -2.31 3.10 -9.97
C ALA A 8 -0.95 2.66 -10.52
N VAL A 9 -0.75 2.83 -11.81
CA VAL A 9 0.49 2.49 -12.50
C VAL A 9 0.91 3.64 -13.40
N TYR A 10 2.08 4.18 -13.13
CA TYR A 10 2.66 5.33 -13.82
C TYR A 10 4.06 5.00 -14.34
N GLY A 11 4.47 5.66 -15.44
CA GLY A 11 5.78 5.48 -16.01
C GLY A 11 6.00 4.13 -16.71
N GLY A 12 4.92 3.44 -17.08
CA GLY A 12 4.99 2.17 -17.84
C GLY A 12 5.53 0.99 -17.05
N TYR A 13 5.34 0.98 -15.72
CA TYR A 13 5.80 -0.09 -14.83
C TYR A 13 5.08 -1.42 -15.08
N GLU A 14 3.79 -1.36 -15.41
CA GLU A 14 3.00 -2.48 -15.93
C GLU A 14 2.44 -2.12 -17.30
N ARG A 15 2.18 -3.11 -18.15
CA ARG A 15 1.58 -2.86 -19.47
C ARG A 15 0.11 -2.53 -19.38
N ASN A 16 -0.63 -3.41 -18.73
CA ASN A 16 -2.08 -3.38 -18.62
C ASN A 16 -2.47 -3.83 -17.22
N PRO A 17 -3.66 -3.47 -16.71
CA PRO A 17 -4.21 -4.10 -15.53
C PRO A 17 -4.44 -5.59 -15.77
N HIS A 18 -4.32 -6.41 -14.73
CA HIS A 18 -4.72 -7.80 -14.79
C HIS A 18 -6.24 -7.93 -14.93
N PRO A 19 -6.75 -8.99 -15.57
CA PRO A 19 -8.18 -9.25 -15.57
C PRO A 19 -8.70 -9.46 -14.14
N PHE A 20 -9.99 -9.48 -13.96
CA PHE A 20 -10.63 -9.74 -12.67
C PHE A 20 -11.91 -10.57 -12.87
N ILE A 21 -12.32 -11.25 -11.81
CA ILE A 21 -13.61 -11.93 -11.77
C ILE A 21 -14.68 -10.94 -11.32
N PRO A 22 -15.83 -10.83 -12.03
CA PRO A 22 -16.96 -10.02 -11.60
C PRO A 22 -17.38 -10.36 -10.17
N GLN A 23 -17.69 -9.33 -9.38
CA GLN A 23 -18.02 -9.50 -7.98
C GLN A 23 -19.52 -9.76 -7.77
N THR A 24 -19.86 -10.46 -6.67
CA THR A 24 -21.26 -10.75 -6.27
C THR A 24 -22.07 -9.50 -5.97
N ILE A 25 -21.40 -8.41 -5.58
CA ILE A 25 -22.00 -7.09 -5.40
C ILE A 25 -21.45 -6.08 -6.39
N GLU A 26 -22.24 -5.04 -6.71
CA GLU A 26 -21.84 -3.99 -7.62
C GLU A 26 -20.52 -3.36 -7.18
N SER A 27 -19.51 -3.45 -8.05
CA SER A 27 -18.14 -3.01 -7.77
C SER A 27 -17.49 -2.45 -9.02
N ASP A 28 -16.83 -1.31 -8.87
CA ASP A 28 -16.04 -0.71 -9.94
C ASP A 28 -14.56 -1.09 -9.79
N PHE A 29 -13.90 -1.38 -10.91
CA PHE A 29 -12.46 -1.58 -11.00
C PHE A 29 -11.85 -0.41 -11.73
N ILE A 30 -11.05 0.41 -11.04
CA ILE A 30 -10.52 1.69 -11.54
C ILE A 30 -8.99 1.64 -11.61
N TYR A 31 -8.46 1.84 -12.81
CA TYR A 31 -7.03 1.84 -13.09
C TYR A 31 -6.55 3.28 -13.38
N PHE A 32 -5.79 3.85 -12.47
CA PHE A 32 -5.20 5.18 -12.63
C PHE A 32 -3.85 5.06 -13.36
N THR A 33 -3.66 5.81 -14.43
CA THR A 33 -2.44 5.71 -15.24
C THR A 33 -2.17 6.99 -16.05
N ASP A 34 -0.92 7.19 -16.45
CA ASP A 34 -0.52 8.19 -17.43
C ASP A 34 -0.58 7.68 -18.88
N ASN A 35 -0.86 6.41 -19.09
CA ASN A 35 -0.94 5.79 -20.40
C ASN A 35 -2.39 5.58 -20.87
N PRO A 36 -2.90 6.38 -21.83
CA PRO A 36 -4.26 6.23 -22.33
C PRO A 36 -4.46 5.01 -23.25
N ASN A 37 -3.39 4.35 -23.66
CA ASN A 37 -3.42 3.28 -24.65
C ASN A 37 -3.30 1.87 -24.01
N VAL A 38 -3.62 1.72 -22.72
CA VAL A 38 -3.63 0.42 -22.06
C VAL A 38 -4.85 -0.40 -22.52
N ASP A 39 -4.66 -1.70 -22.64
CA ASP A 39 -5.80 -2.63 -22.73
C ASP A 39 -6.48 -2.67 -21.36
N SER A 40 -7.75 -2.31 -21.32
CA SER A 40 -8.46 -2.13 -20.06
C SER A 40 -8.71 -3.43 -19.30
N ASN A 41 -8.77 -4.57 -19.98
CA ASN A 41 -9.16 -5.86 -19.38
C ASN A 41 -10.43 -5.74 -18.48
N GLY A 42 -11.35 -4.85 -18.86
CA GLY A 42 -12.59 -4.59 -18.14
C GLY A 42 -12.50 -3.49 -17.06
N TRP A 43 -11.32 -2.95 -16.77
CA TRP A 43 -11.15 -1.84 -15.83
C TRP A 43 -11.60 -0.51 -16.43
N ILE A 44 -12.05 0.37 -15.57
CA ILE A 44 -12.31 1.77 -15.91
C ILE A 44 -10.96 2.51 -15.91
N ILE A 45 -10.48 2.92 -17.06
CA ILE A 45 -9.21 3.65 -17.18
C ILE A 45 -9.41 5.11 -16.82
N ASP A 46 -8.61 5.63 -15.90
CA ASP A 46 -8.63 7.03 -15.49
C ASP A 46 -7.24 7.65 -15.64
N THR A 47 -7.11 8.57 -16.57
CA THR A 47 -5.85 9.27 -16.87
C THR A 47 -5.77 10.67 -16.27
N ASN A 48 -6.71 11.06 -15.40
CA ASN A 48 -6.68 12.36 -14.75
C ASN A 48 -5.55 12.45 -13.71
N PRO A 49 -4.73 13.51 -13.72
CA PRO A 49 -3.59 13.65 -12.82
C PRO A 49 -4.01 14.25 -11.46
N TYR A 50 -4.70 13.51 -10.62
CA TYR A 50 -5.17 13.99 -9.31
C TYR A 50 -4.04 14.36 -8.34
N HIS A 51 -2.87 13.72 -8.46
CA HIS A 51 -1.70 13.96 -7.62
C HIS A 51 -1.13 15.39 -7.74
N ASP A 52 -1.41 16.11 -8.83
CA ASP A 52 -0.94 17.48 -9.02
C ASP A 52 -1.60 18.50 -8.09
N THR A 53 -2.71 18.14 -7.45
CA THR A 53 -3.45 19.04 -6.54
C THR A 53 -2.72 19.28 -5.21
N HIS A 54 -1.66 18.53 -4.89
CA HIS A 54 -0.95 18.58 -3.62
C HIS A 54 0.49 19.13 -3.71
N LYS A 55 0.82 19.86 -4.76
CA LYS A 55 2.16 20.46 -4.91
C LYS A 55 2.63 21.28 -3.71
N SER A 56 1.71 21.97 -3.04
CA SER A 56 2.05 22.91 -1.97
C SER A 56 2.39 22.24 -0.62
N SER A 57 1.86 21.08 -0.32
CA SER A 57 2.13 20.41 0.96
C SER A 57 3.48 19.69 0.96
N LEU A 58 4.00 19.37 -0.21
CA LEU A 58 5.23 18.63 -0.39
C LEU A 58 6.45 19.52 -0.60
N ASP A 59 6.26 20.70 -1.17
CA ASP A 59 7.32 21.69 -1.39
C ASP A 59 7.78 22.32 -0.05
N ASN A 60 6.98 22.23 0.98
CA ASN A 60 7.32 22.72 2.34
C ASN A 60 7.98 21.65 3.24
N GLY A 61 8.41 20.53 2.66
CA GLY A 61 8.79 19.35 3.41
C GLY A 61 10.03 19.51 4.27
N LEU A 62 9.87 19.27 5.56
CA LEU A 62 10.91 18.84 6.50
C LEU A 62 11.83 17.75 5.89
N TYR A 63 11.30 16.98 4.96
CA TYR A 63 11.95 15.94 4.21
C TYR A 63 13.07 16.42 3.29
N ILE A 64 12.84 17.49 2.55
CA ILE A 64 13.84 18.09 1.68
C ILE A 64 15.10 18.49 2.47
N ASN A 65 14.94 18.94 3.70
CA ASN A 65 16.05 19.45 4.50
C ASN A 65 16.98 18.36 5.07
N SER A 66 16.49 17.19 5.43
CA SER A 66 17.35 16.12 5.97
C SER A 66 18.18 15.43 4.90
N MET A 67 17.66 15.36 3.69
CA MET A 67 18.23 14.62 2.59
C MET A 67 18.99 15.53 1.58
N HIS A 68 18.77 16.83 1.56
CA HIS A 68 19.61 17.79 0.84
C HIS A 68 21.08 17.75 1.27
N LYS A 69 21.35 17.36 2.51
CA LYS A 69 22.71 17.20 3.01
C LYS A 69 23.50 16.10 2.31
N THR A 70 22.83 15.15 1.67
CA THR A 70 23.49 14.01 1.00
C THR A 70 23.62 14.18 -0.50
N GLY A 71 23.08 15.24 -1.09
CA GLY A 71 23.14 15.51 -2.54
C GLY A 71 22.39 14.50 -3.43
N ARG A 72 21.66 13.55 -2.82
CA ARG A 72 21.05 12.42 -3.52
C ARG A 72 19.57 12.61 -3.88
N LEU A 73 18.96 13.74 -3.52
CA LEU A 73 17.52 13.86 -3.56
C LEU A 73 16.95 14.99 -4.40
N LYS A 74 17.58 15.29 -5.50
CA LYS A 74 16.91 16.14 -6.51
C LYS A 74 15.63 15.49 -7.09
N GLU A 75 15.33 14.24 -6.75
CA GLU A 75 14.40 13.42 -7.53
C GLU A 75 13.29 12.71 -6.73
N LEU A 76 13.34 12.68 -5.39
CA LEU A 76 12.19 12.29 -4.56
C LEU A 76 11.24 13.47 -4.44
N ASN A 77 10.57 13.77 -5.50
CA ASN A 77 9.48 14.70 -5.49
C ASN A 77 8.15 13.94 -5.69
N ASN A 78 7.07 14.59 -5.36
CA ASN A 78 5.72 14.05 -5.56
C ASN A 78 5.41 13.71 -7.03
N ARG A 79 6.27 14.05 -7.96
CA ARG A 79 6.14 13.75 -9.39
C ARG A 79 6.87 12.48 -9.80
N HIS A 80 7.70 11.90 -8.91
CA HIS A 80 8.30 10.61 -9.20
C HIS A 80 7.22 9.53 -9.27
N THR A 81 7.29 8.64 -10.26
CA THR A 81 6.24 7.65 -10.55
C THR A 81 5.86 6.81 -9.35
N PHE A 82 6.82 6.42 -8.50
CA PHE A 82 6.54 5.70 -7.26
C PHE A 82 5.75 6.55 -6.26
N ASN A 83 6.07 7.82 -6.08
CA ASN A 83 5.32 8.71 -5.20
C ASN A 83 3.93 9.00 -5.74
N ILE A 84 3.79 9.10 -7.06
CA ILE A 84 2.49 9.25 -7.70
C ILE A 84 1.60 8.05 -7.38
N CYS A 85 2.08 6.84 -7.59
CA CYS A 85 1.33 5.62 -7.26
C CYS A 85 0.93 5.59 -5.77
N LYS A 86 1.85 5.99 -4.86
CA LYS A 86 1.56 6.05 -3.43
C LYS A 86 0.51 7.11 -3.07
N TYR A 87 0.43 8.22 -3.82
CA TYR A 87 -0.67 9.17 -3.67
C TYR A 87 -2.04 8.50 -3.85
N TYR A 88 -2.22 7.73 -4.92
CA TYR A 88 -3.47 7.01 -5.17
C TYR A 88 -3.77 5.93 -4.13
N LYS A 89 -2.75 5.33 -3.56
CA LYS A 89 -2.87 4.30 -2.52
C LYS A 89 -3.19 4.87 -1.14
N GLN A 90 -2.53 5.96 -0.78
CA GLN A 90 -2.49 6.47 0.60
C GLN A 90 -3.23 7.78 0.79
N ASN A 91 -3.76 8.37 -0.30
CA ASN A 91 -4.43 9.65 -0.28
C ASN A 91 -5.70 9.67 -1.15
N PHE A 92 -6.24 8.51 -1.47
CA PHE A 92 -7.39 8.33 -2.36
C PHE A 92 -8.64 9.11 -1.89
N GLN A 93 -8.80 9.35 -0.62
CA GLN A 93 -9.90 10.13 -0.05
C GLN A 93 -9.97 11.58 -0.57
N ASN A 94 -8.87 12.08 -1.13
CA ASN A 94 -8.81 13.40 -1.76
C ASN A 94 -9.06 13.33 -3.28
N ILE A 95 -9.29 12.15 -3.84
CA ILE A 95 -9.64 11.97 -5.25
C ILE A 95 -11.16 12.15 -5.41
N PRO A 96 -11.63 13.18 -6.16
CA PRO A 96 -13.05 13.47 -6.24
C PRO A 96 -13.91 12.30 -6.73
N ARG A 97 -13.39 11.54 -7.68
CA ARG A 97 -14.04 10.34 -8.23
C ARG A 97 -14.36 9.27 -7.18
N LEU A 98 -13.53 9.15 -6.14
CA LEU A 98 -13.64 8.10 -5.13
C LEU A 98 -14.52 8.48 -3.93
N LYS A 99 -15.01 9.70 -3.86
CA LYS A 99 -15.77 10.20 -2.70
C LYS A 99 -17.08 9.46 -2.42
N ASP A 100 -17.72 8.93 -3.46
CA ASP A 100 -19.03 8.29 -3.32
C ASP A 100 -18.97 6.81 -2.97
N TYR A 101 -17.78 6.19 -3.04
CA TYR A 101 -17.58 4.81 -2.62
C TYR A 101 -17.52 4.68 -1.10
N ASP A 102 -18.12 3.62 -0.60
CA ASP A 102 -18.14 3.30 0.83
C ASP A 102 -16.88 2.54 1.23
N ILE A 103 -16.46 1.60 0.40
CA ILE A 103 -15.26 0.78 0.59
C ILE A 103 -14.31 0.99 -0.59
N ILE A 104 -13.05 1.22 -0.28
CA ILE A 104 -11.96 1.25 -1.27
C ILE A 104 -11.04 0.07 -1.00
N ILE A 105 -10.78 -0.72 -2.03
CA ILE A 105 -9.85 -1.85 -2.01
C ILE A 105 -8.67 -1.50 -2.91
N TRP A 106 -7.52 -1.26 -2.30
CA TRP A 106 -6.28 -1.07 -3.03
C TRP A 106 -5.69 -2.40 -3.48
N LEU A 107 -5.27 -2.46 -4.73
CA LEU A 107 -4.48 -3.54 -5.32
C LEU A 107 -3.18 -2.97 -5.89
N ASP A 108 -2.04 -3.59 -5.63
CA ASP A 108 -0.84 -3.30 -6.41
C ASP A 108 -1.06 -3.77 -7.86
N GLY A 109 -0.39 -3.13 -8.84
CA GLY A 109 -0.62 -3.40 -10.27
C GLY A 109 -0.39 -4.86 -10.70
N SER A 110 0.32 -5.64 -9.89
CA SER A 110 0.58 -7.06 -10.11
C SER A 110 -0.47 -8.01 -9.51
N VAL A 111 -1.56 -7.49 -8.95
CA VAL A 111 -2.59 -8.30 -8.27
C VAL A 111 -3.79 -8.51 -9.18
N GLU A 112 -4.20 -9.78 -9.32
CA GLU A 112 -5.40 -10.23 -10.03
C GLU A 112 -6.42 -10.81 -9.05
N ILE A 113 -7.66 -10.35 -9.09
CA ILE A 113 -8.76 -10.87 -8.25
C ILE A 113 -9.35 -12.12 -8.91
N ILE A 114 -9.34 -13.24 -8.17
CA ILE A 114 -9.76 -14.56 -8.67
C ILE A 114 -10.99 -15.14 -7.96
N ARG A 115 -11.62 -14.39 -7.06
CA ARG A 115 -12.81 -14.83 -6.32
C ARG A 115 -13.91 -13.78 -6.41
N GLU A 116 -15.15 -14.23 -6.57
CA GLU A 116 -16.32 -13.38 -6.85
C GLU A 116 -16.91 -12.65 -5.62
N ASP A 117 -16.61 -13.10 -4.40
CA ASP A 117 -17.18 -12.57 -3.16
C ASP A 117 -16.22 -11.66 -2.36
N VAL A 118 -15.08 -11.25 -2.96
CA VAL A 118 -14.08 -10.42 -2.27
C VAL A 118 -14.66 -9.08 -1.85
N ALA A 119 -15.42 -8.43 -2.71
CA ALA A 119 -16.03 -7.14 -2.39
C ALA A 119 -17.01 -7.25 -1.20
N GLU A 120 -17.88 -8.26 -1.20
CA GLU A 120 -18.85 -8.50 -0.13
C GLU A 120 -18.14 -8.79 1.20
N TYR A 121 -17.11 -9.62 1.17
CA TYR A 121 -16.32 -9.94 2.35
C TYR A 121 -15.58 -8.70 2.91
N MET A 122 -15.00 -7.85 2.05
CA MET A 122 -14.35 -6.62 2.50
C MET A 122 -15.36 -5.58 3.03
N VAL A 123 -16.58 -5.55 2.52
CA VAL A 123 -17.66 -4.71 3.07
C VAL A 123 -17.96 -5.12 4.51
N GLU A 124 -18.09 -6.41 4.80
CA GLU A 124 -18.32 -6.91 6.15
C GLU A 124 -17.14 -6.53 7.08
N LEU A 125 -15.92 -6.83 6.68
CA LEU A 125 -14.74 -6.59 7.50
C LEU A 125 -14.49 -5.11 7.77
N CYS A 126 -14.51 -4.28 6.74
CA CYS A 126 -14.25 -2.84 6.89
C CYS A 126 -15.39 -2.11 7.61
N GLY A 127 -16.61 -2.62 7.55
CA GLY A 127 -17.73 -2.12 8.35
C GLY A 127 -17.49 -2.28 9.84
N LYS A 128 -16.79 -3.33 10.25
CA LYS A 128 -16.51 -3.65 11.65
C LYS A 128 -15.15 -3.16 12.13
N TYR A 129 -14.11 -3.27 11.29
CA TYR A 129 -12.71 -3.03 11.68
C TYR A 129 -12.04 -1.85 10.99
N GLN A 130 -12.71 -1.22 10.05
CA GLN A 130 -12.28 -0.06 9.26
C GLN A 130 -11.17 -0.33 8.23
N ILE A 131 -10.25 -1.23 8.52
CA ILE A 131 -9.17 -1.68 7.61
C ILE A 131 -9.12 -3.19 7.63
N ALA A 132 -8.88 -3.81 6.47
CA ALA A 132 -8.56 -5.22 6.35
C ALA A 132 -7.32 -5.39 5.46
N SER A 133 -6.38 -6.22 5.89
CA SER A 133 -5.15 -6.53 5.15
C SER A 133 -4.58 -7.87 5.59
N TRP A 134 -3.63 -8.39 4.83
CA TRP A 134 -2.94 -9.63 5.12
C TRP A 134 -1.73 -9.39 6.01
N HIS A 135 -1.45 -10.27 6.96
CA HIS A 135 -0.19 -10.19 7.66
C HIS A 135 0.98 -10.72 6.82
N ASN A 136 2.19 -10.31 7.15
CA ASN A 136 3.39 -10.78 6.49
C ASN A 136 4.11 -11.80 7.36
N GLU A 137 3.83 -13.08 7.15
CA GLU A 137 4.43 -14.18 7.93
C GLU A 137 5.95 -14.21 7.89
N LEU A 138 6.53 -13.85 6.74
CA LEU A 138 7.99 -13.89 6.55
C LEU A 138 8.75 -12.91 7.44
N ARG A 139 8.04 -11.99 8.10
CA ARG A 139 8.67 -10.96 8.94
C ARG A 139 8.55 -11.25 10.43
N GLY A 140 7.86 -12.31 10.81
CA GLY A 140 7.66 -12.67 12.21
C GLY A 140 7.03 -11.55 13.04
N GLY A 141 6.23 -10.67 12.42
CA GLY A 141 5.63 -9.51 13.06
C GLY A 141 6.58 -8.34 13.38
N MET A 142 7.87 -8.45 13.03
CA MET A 142 8.89 -7.45 13.38
C MET A 142 9.14 -6.47 12.22
N LEU A 143 8.96 -5.19 12.48
CA LEU A 143 9.23 -4.13 11.49
C LEU A 143 10.70 -4.06 11.10
N PHE A 144 11.61 -4.38 12.02
CA PHE A 144 13.03 -4.51 11.71
C PHE A 144 13.28 -5.46 10.52
N HIS A 145 12.65 -6.63 10.54
CA HIS A 145 12.81 -7.63 9.47
C HIS A 145 12.26 -7.10 8.15
N GLU A 146 11.16 -6.37 8.17
CA GLU A 146 10.62 -5.75 6.96
C GLU A 146 11.53 -4.65 6.43
N ALA A 147 12.01 -3.75 7.29
CA ALA A 147 12.90 -2.66 6.89
C ALA A 147 14.20 -3.21 6.29
N PHE A 148 14.81 -4.22 6.93
CA PHE A 148 16.04 -4.83 6.45
C PHE A 148 15.85 -5.58 5.12
N SER A 149 14.76 -6.35 5.00
CA SER A 149 14.44 -7.07 3.77
C SER A 149 14.12 -6.12 2.62
N SER A 150 13.39 -5.04 2.88
CA SER A 150 13.11 -4.00 1.90
C SER A 150 14.40 -3.29 1.44
N TYR A 151 15.33 -3.02 2.36
CA TYR A 151 16.64 -2.47 2.04
C TYR A 151 17.44 -3.41 1.13
N LEU A 152 17.54 -4.69 1.50
CA LEU A 152 18.26 -5.69 0.70
C LEU A 152 17.66 -5.86 -0.69
N SER A 153 16.36 -6.03 -0.80
CA SER A 153 15.69 -6.22 -2.09
C SER A 153 15.86 -5.04 -3.03
N ARG A 154 15.92 -3.81 -2.49
CA ARG A 154 16.03 -2.59 -3.32
C ARG A 154 17.46 -2.26 -3.74
N TYR A 155 18.45 -2.58 -2.94
CA TYR A 155 19.82 -2.13 -3.16
C TYR A 155 20.85 -3.23 -3.36
N HIS A 156 20.49 -4.49 -3.09
CA HIS A 156 21.39 -5.63 -3.20
C HIS A 156 20.87 -6.74 -4.12
N ASP A 157 19.57 -6.81 -4.35
CA ASP A 157 19.01 -7.80 -5.27
C ASP A 157 19.27 -7.39 -6.72
N SER A 158 19.93 -8.26 -7.48
CA SER A 158 20.26 -8.02 -8.90
C SER A 158 19.02 -7.77 -9.78
N LYS A 159 17.87 -8.30 -9.39
CA LYS A 159 16.58 -8.08 -10.08
C LYS A 159 16.19 -6.60 -10.09
N TYR A 160 16.54 -5.85 -9.06
CA TYR A 160 16.16 -4.44 -8.89
C TYR A 160 17.30 -3.47 -9.16
N LEU A 161 18.57 -3.92 -9.21
CA LEU A 161 19.74 -3.07 -9.43
C LEU A 161 19.73 -2.35 -10.79
N ASN A 162 19.10 -2.95 -11.79
CA ASN A 162 18.98 -2.36 -13.14
C ASN A 162 17.78 -1.39 -13.26
N GLN A 163 16.96 -1.27 -12.21
CA GLN A 163 15.88 -0.31 -12.18
C GLN A 163 16.36 0.94 -11.50
N TRP A 164 16.24 2.05 -12.20
CA TRP A 164 16.49 3.32 -11.57
C TRP A 164 15.44 3.55 -10.47
N GLN A 165 15.91 3.66 -9.25
CA GLN A 165 15.09 3.98 -8.09
C GLN A 165 15.81 5.07 -7.29
N PRO A 166 15.08 6.07 -6.81
CA PRO A 166 15.68 7.04 -5.90
C PRO A 166 16.16 6.32 -4.64
N TYR A 167 17.31 6.74 -4.13
CA TYR A 167 17.81 6.22 -2.87
C TYR A 167 16.81 6.49 -1.75
N GLN A 168 16.52 5.49 -0.98
CA GLN A 168 15.58 5.53 0.14
C GLN A 168 16.27 5.01 1.38
N ASP A 169 16.31 5.82 2.42
CA ASP A 169 17.00 5.48 3.66
C ASP A 169 16.08 4.70 4.61
N ILE A 170 15.78 3.48 4.20
CA ILE A 170 14.81 2.61 4.89
C ILE A 170 15.29 2.25 6.31
N ILE A 171 16.58 2.04 6.48
CA ILE A 171 17.14 1.68 7.80
C ILE A 171 17.06 2.87 8.77
N ASN A 172 17.40 4.08 8.31
CA ASN A 172 17.21 5.28 9.13
C ASN A 172 15.74 5.58 9.39
N GLN A 173 14.84 5.30 8.46
CA GLN A 173 13.40 5.37 8.68
C GLN A 173 13.00 4.52 9.89
N TYR A 174 13.43 3.26 9.95
CA TYR A 174 13.16 2.38 11.08
C TYR A 174 13.76 2.94 12.39
N HIS A 175 15.01 3.41 12.38
CA HIS A 175 15.63 4.01 13.58
C HIS A 175 14.89 5.26 14.06
N HIS A 176 14.41 6.11 13.15
CA HIS A 176 13.59 7.27 13.53
C HIS A 176 12.27 6.83 14.17
N TYR A 177 11.65 5.75 13.67
CA TYR A 177 10.42 5.23 14.26
C TYR A 177 10.63 4.77 15.70
N LEU A 178 11.75 4.09 15.99
CA LEU A 178 12.11 3.72 17.36
C LEU A 178 12.29 4.97 18.25
N GLN A 179 12.96 6.00 17.74
CA GLN A 179 13.13 7.27 18.46
C GLN A 179 11.80 8.02 18.69
N GLU A 180 10.86 7.87 17.76
CA GLU A 180 9.49 8.39 17.87
C GLU A 180 8.56 7.48 18.69
N GLY A 181 9.08 6.47 19.38
CA GLY A 181 8.33 5.60 20.29
C GLY A 181 7.63 4.43 19.65
N TYR A 182 8.04 4.02 18.42
CA TYR A 182 7.57 2.74 17.86
C TYR A 182 8.05 1.59 18.75
N ASP A 183 7.15 0.70 19.12
CA ASP A 183 7.39 -0.45 19.98
C ASP A 183 7.12 -1.75 19.22
N GLU A 184 8.16 -2.53 18.97
CA GLU A 184 8.04 -3.84 18.30
C GLU A 184 7.14 -4.81 19.07
N ASN A 185 7.07 -4.66 20.40
CA ASN A 185 6.26 -5.52 21.26
C ASN A 185 4.83 -5.01 21.45
N TYR A 186 4.47 -3.88 20.80
CA TYR A 186 3.13 -3.28 20.91
C TYR A 186 2.01 -4.31 20.65
N TRP A 187 2.26 -5.23 19.74
CA TRP A 187 1.29 -6.21 19.27
C TRP A 187 0.97 -7.31 20.28
N GLU A 188 1.82 -7.53 21.25
CA GLU A 188 1.59 -8.48 22.35
C GLU A 188 0.38 -8.14 23.22
N LYS A 189 -0.03 -6.87 23.21
CA LYS A 189 -1.22 -6.38 23.93
C LYS A 189 -2.53 -6.87 23.33
N PHE A 190 -2.51 -7.27 22.07
CA PHE A 190 -3.73 -7.66 21.38
C PHE A 190 -3.96 -9.16 21.58
N PRO A 191 -5.13 -9.53 22.14
CA PRO A 191 -5.44 -10.95 22.29
C PRO A 191 -5.48 -11.60 20.91
N ARG A 192 -4.99 -12.80 20.82
CA ARG A 192 -5.14 -13.65 19.64
C ARG A 192 -6.63 -13.86 19.39
N VAL A 193 -7.20 -13.11 18.48
CA VAL A 193 -8.57 -13.24 18.05
C VAL A 193 -8.56 -13.94 16.70
N GLU A 194 -9.37 -14.96 16.55
CA GLU A 194 -9.57 -15.65 15.29
C GLU A 194 -9.75 -14.64 14.16
N GLY A 195 -8.97 -14.75 13.09
CA GLY A 195 -8.97 -13.82 11.96
C GLY A 195 -8.24 -12.50 12.17
N ARG A 196 -7.60 -12.22 13.32
CA ARG A 196 -6.90 -10.95 13.58
C ARG A 196 -5.38 -11.02 13.57
N GLY A 197 -4.85 -12.15 13.41
CA GLY A 197 -3.42 -12.36 13.47
C GLY A 197 -3.11 -13.64 14.21
N ARG A 198 -1.96 -14.15 13.97
CA ARG A 198 -1.51 -15.43 14.50
C ARG A 198 -0.27 -15.22 15.32
N GLY A 199 -0.44 -14.92 16.58
CA GLY A 199 0.66 -14.98 17.49
C GLY A 199 1.90 -14.23 17.04
N ASP A 200 2.91 -14.98 16.74
CA ASP A 200 4.28 -14.48 16.51
C ASP A 200 4.46 -13.69 15.19
N HIS A 201 3.44 -13.62 14.33
CA HIS A 201 3.52 -12.98 13.01
C HIS A 201 2.70 -11.69 12.89
N PHE A 202 1.96 -11.33 13.92
CA PHE A 202 1.18 -10.12 13.95
C PHE A 202 2.08 -8.88 14.10
N GLY A 203 1.84 -7.83 13.33
CA GLY A 203 2.58 -6.56 13.47
C GLY A 203 3.15 -6.00 12.15
N VAL A 204 3.26 -6.81 11.11
CA VAL A 204 3.63 -6.34 9.76
C VAL A 204 2.60 -6.88 8.77
N TRP A 205 2.09 -6.00 7.91
CA TRP A 205 1.04 -6.33 6.95
C TRP A 205 1.51 -6.17 5.51
N LEU A 206 0.95 -7.01 4.64
CA LEU A 206 1.14 -6.91 3.20
C LEU A 206 0.28 -5.77 2.64
N THR A 207 0.91 -4.78 2.08
CA THR A 207 0.20 -3.62 1.56
C THR A 207 -0.15 -3.71 0.07
N CYS A 208 0.13 -4.82 -0.57
CA CYS A 208 -0.28 -5.06 -1.96
C CYS A 208 -1.80 -5.24 -2.13
N PHE A 209 -2.49 -5.60 -1.05
CA PHE A 209 -3.94 -5.66 -0.94
C PHE A 209 -4.36 -5.06 0.40
N VAL A 210 -5.08 -3.95 0.37
CA VAL A 210 -5.63 -3.32 1.59
C VAL A 210 -7.01 -2.76 1.31
N ALA A 211 -7.97 -3.11 2.17
CA ALA A 211 -9.33 -2.57 2.10
C ALA A 211 -9.59 -1.55 3.22
N PHE A 212 -10.32 -0.49 2.89
CA PHE A 212 -10.58 0.63 3.79
C PHE A 212 -12.06 1.04 3.80
N ASN A 213 -12.57 1.39 4.96
CA ASN A 213 -13.83 2.11 5.09
C ASN A 213 -13.62 3.59 4.72
N ASN A 214 -13.99 3.95 3.49
CA ASN A 214 -13.77 5.31 2.97
C ASN A 214 -14.63 6.40 3.64
N LYS A 215 -15.70 6.00 4.36
CA LYS A 215 -16.58 6.94 5.06
C LYS A 215 -16.12 7.26 6.48
N SER A 216 -15.15 6.53 6.99
CA SER A 216 -14.64 6.73 8.35
C SER A 216 -13.70 7.94 8.43
N PRO A 217 -13.98 8.94 9.30
CA PRO A 217 -13.07 10.06 9.52
C PRO A 217 -11.71 9.62 10.10
N GLN A 218 -11.68 8.49 10.81
CA GLN A 218 -10.45 7.94 11.38
C GLN A 218 -9.54 7.41 10.28
N ILE A 219 -10.12 6.84 9.22
CA ILE A 219 -9.36 6.38 8.05
C ILE A 219 -8.75 7.56 7.30
N LYS A 220 -9.43 8.70 7.21
CA LYS A 220 -8.82 9.90 6.63
C LYS A 220 -7.53 10.27 7.37
N LYS A 221 -7.56 10.33 8.70
CA LYS A 221 -6.38 10.61 9.51
C LYS A 221 -5.28 9.56 9.32
N PHE A 222 -5.65 8.29 9.27
CA PHE A 222 -4.71 7.19 9.03
C PHE A 222 -3.99 7.38 7.68
N LEU A 223 -4.73 7.63 6.62
CA LEU A 223 -4.20 7.78 5.28
C LEU A 223 -3.33 9.03 5.14
N ASP A 224 -3.73 10.16 5.73
CA ASP A 224 -2.92 11.38 5.75
C ASP A 224 -1.56 11.13 6.42
N LEU A 225 -1.55 10.42 7.56
CA LEU A 225 -0.32 10.06 8.26
C LEU A 225 0.52 9.06 7.45
N TRP A 226 -0.12 8.06 6.83
CA TRP A 226 0.60 7.06 6.04
C TRP A 226 1.27 7.68 4.82
N TYR A 227 0.56 8.54 4.10
CA TYR A 227 1.13 9.28 2.99
C TYR A 227 2.27 10.21 3.43
N LEU A 228 2.12 10.89 4.58
CA LEU A 228 3.17 11.71 5.16
C LEU A 228 4.45 10.90 5.43
N GLN A 229 4.35 9.67 5.93
CA GLN A 229 5.52 8.81 6.14
C GLN A 229 6.22 8.47 4.82
N THR A 230 5.45 8.16 3.78
CA THR A 230 6.00 7.90 2.44
C THR A 230 6.76 9.12 1.91
N LEU A 231 6.23 10.32 2.10
CA LEU A 231 6.88 11.55 1.66
C LEU A 231 8.10 11.91 2.52
N LYS A 232 8.02 11.62 3.81
CA LYS A 232 9.08 11.93 4.79
C LYS A 232 10.27 11.00 4.65
N TYR A 233 10.08 9.73 4.27
CA TYR A 233 11.13 8.71 4.31
C TYR A 233 11.29 7.94 3.00
N SER A 234 10.41 6.99 2.73
CA SER A 234 10.55 6.09 1.59
C SER A 234 9.20 5.70 0.99
N THR A 235 9.24 5.24 -0.26
CA THR A 235 8.07 4.66 -0.94
C THR A 235 7.78 3.22 -0.47
N GLN A 236 8.55 2.72 0.52
CA GLN A 236 8.31 1.41 1.14
C GLN A 236 7.17 1.54 2.16
N ASP A 237 5.97 1.58 1.63
CA ASP A 237 4.74 1.81 2.38
C ASP A 237 4.44 0.70 3.39
N GLN A 238 4.91 -0.51 3.16
CA GLN A 238 4.82 -1.63 4.09
C GLN A 238 5.66 -1.40 5.35
N VAL A 239 6.76 -0.65 5.25
CA VAL A 239 7.58 -0.23 6.40
C VAL A 239 6.87 0.83 7.24
N SER A 240 6.14 1.73 6.61
CA SER A 240 5.45 2.81 7.33
C SER A 240 4.08 2.42 7.90
N PHE A 241 3.45 1.40 7.36
CA PHE A 241 2.10 1.00 7.75
C PHE A 241 1.99 0.62 9.25
N PRO A 242 2.87 -0.24 9.82
CA PRO A 242 2.82 -0.59 11.24
C PRO A 242 2.98 0.60 12.18
N LYS A 243 3.87 1.56 11.83
CA LYS A 243 4.04 2.80 12.59
C LYS A 243 2.74 3.60 12.66
N VAL A 244 2.06 3.76 11.53
CA VAL A 244 0.79 4.49 11.48
C VAL A 244 -0.33 3.75 12.20
N VAL A 245 -0.34 2.42 12.16
CA VAL A 245 -1.27 1.61 12.96
C VAL A 245 -1.09 1.89 14.45
N GLN A 246 0.15 1.93 14.95
CA GLN A 246 0.42 2.27 16.36
C GLN A 246 0.01 3.71 16.69
N ASP A 247 0.39 4.68 15.86
CA ASP A 247 0.13 6.10 16.10
C ASP A 247 -1.37 6.44 16.12
N THR A 248 -2.16 5.72 15.34
CA THR A 248 -3.61 5.92 15.24
C THR A 248 -4.42 4.98 16.10
N ASN A 249 -3.80 3.91 16.59
CA ASN A 249 -4.48 2.79 17.27
C ASN A 249 -5.61 2.17 16.42
N ILE A 250 -5.49 2.23 15.09
CA ILE A 250 -6.42 1.59 14.16
C ILE A 250 -5.79 0.30 13.67
N VAL A 251 -6.09 -0.78 14.37
CA VAL A 251 -5.55 -2.10 14.05
C VAL A 251 -6.36 -2.75 12.93
N PRO A 252 -5.74 -3.11 11.80
CA PRO A 252 -6.43 -3.78 10.72
C PRO A 252 -7.00 -5.13 11.14
N TYR A 253 -8.13 -5.50 10.56
CA TYR A 253 -8.47 -6.92 10.53
C TYR A 253 -7.38 -7.64 9.75
N THR A 254 -6.74 -8.58 10.39
CA THR A 254 -5.65 -9.33 9.79
C THR A 254 -6.21 -10.60 9.16
N LEU A 255 -6.22 -10.60 7.84
CA LEU A 255 -6.71 -11.74 7.07
C LEU A 255 -5.82 -12.95 7.32
N PRO A 256 -6.42 -14.13 7.49
CA PRO A 256 -5.66 -15.37 7.63
C PRO A 256 -4.91 -15.61 6.32
N ASP A 257 -3.63 -15.89 6.46
CA ASP A 257 -2.83 -16.33 5.33
C ASP A 257 -2.69 -17.85 5.38
N GLU A 258 -3.22 -18.50 4.40
CA GLU A 258 -3.06 -19.93 4.25
C GLU A 258 -1.90 -20.28 3.33
N LYS A 259 -1.47 -19.37 2.45
CA LYS A 259 -0.47 -19.68 1.43
C LYS A 259 0.25 -18.48 0.80
N PHE A 260 0.10 -17.27 1.31
CA PHE A 260 0.61 -16.06 0.66
C PHE A 260 1.89 -15.56 1.32
N SER A 261 3.03 -15.67 0.64
CA SER A 261 4.32 -15.16 1.12
C SER A 261 4.54 -13.65 0.84
N GLY A 262 3.71 -13.05 0.02
CA GLY A 262 3.73 -11.63 -0.30
C GLY A 262 4.85 -11.13 -1.19
N ASN A 263 5.95 -11.85 -1.27
CA ASN A 263 7.14 -11.43 -2.03
C ASN A 263 7.49 -12.38 -3.18
N GLU A 264 6.83 -13.50 -3.25
CA GLU A 264 7.08 -14.49 -4.30
C GLU A 264 6.16 -14.23 -5.49
N PRO A 265 6.68 -14.15 -6.70
CA PRO A 265 5.85 -14.16 -7.91
C PRO A 265 4.99 -15.42 -7.97
N HIS A 266 3.82 -15.29 -8.63
CA HIS A 266 2.85 -16.40 -8.76
C HIS A 266 2.32 -16.95 -7.42
N THR A 267 2.40 -16.17 -6.36
CA THR A 267 1.79 -16.56 -5.09
C THR A 267 0.28 -16.42 -5.18
N GLU A 268 -0.42 -17.49 -4.90
CA GLU A 268 -1.87 -17.55 -4.84
C GLU A 268 -2.35 -17.53 -3.40
N CYS A 269 -3.40 -16.79 -3.17
CA CYS A 269 -4.24 -16.94 -2.00
C CYS A 269 -5.67 -17.25 -2.45
N SER A 270 -6.58 -17.45 -1.51
CA SER A 270 -7.97 -17.74 -1.86
C SER A 270 -8.70 -16.59 -2.59
N MET A 271 -8.15 -15.37 -2.59
CA MET A 271 -8.81 -14.18 -3.13
C MET A 271 -8.12 -13.59 -4.37
N PHE A 272 -6.80 -13.74 -4.48
CA PHE A 272 -6.03 -13.13 -5.54
C PHE A 272 -4.77 -13.89 -5.89
N ILE A 273 -4.24 -13.63 -7.09
CA ILE A 273 -2.92 -14.05 -7.54
C ILE A 273 -2.02 -12.82 -7.61
N LYS A 274 -0.79 -12.94 -7.15
CA LYS A 274 0.25 -11.93 -7.36
C LYS A 274 1.16 -12.37 -8.49
N HIS A 275 1.20 -11.60 -9.55
CA HIS A 275 2.03 -11.83 -10.72
C HIS A 275 3.41 -11.20 -10.58
N GLU A 276 4.35 -11.61 -11.41
CA GLU A 276 5.61 -10.89 -11.59
C GLU A 276 5.36 -9.51 -12.22
N HIS A 277 6.13 -8.52 -11.76
CA HIS A 277 6.09 -7.22 -12.40
C HIS A 277 6.63 -7.29 -13.82
N PHE A 278 5.98 -6.59 -14.72
CA PHE A 278 6.49 -6.40 -16.07
C PHE A 278 7.65 -5.40 -16.03
N LEU A 279 8.86 -5.92 -15.90
CA LEU A 279 10.07 -5.09 -15.91
C LEU A 279 10.52 -4.89 -17.35
N LYS A 280 10.57 -3.63 -17.79
CA LYS A 280 11.21 -3.26 -19.07
C LYS A 280 12.70 -3.34 -18.97
#